data_c8983e8098f3f63fc1c46fb595b8cc89
#
_entry.id   c8983e8098f3f63fc1c46fb595b8cc89
#
_cell.length_a   1.000
_cell.length_b   1.000
_cell.length_c   1.000
_cell.angle_alpha   90.00
_cell.angle_beta   90.00
_cell.angle_gamma   90.00
#
_symmetry.space_group_name_H-M   'P 1'
#
loop_
_entity.id
_entity.type
_entity.pdbx_description
1 polymer ?
#
loop_
_entity_poly.entity_id
_entity_poly.type
_entity_poly.pdbx_seq_one_letter_code
_entity_poly.pdbx_strand_id
1 'polypeptide(L)'
;YSFSGLKTSFLYTLRDELKTNPNFIEENKADLCASLQKTVIDILMGKLLKATKQYQINRVAVAGGVSANTGLRDAFADYASRYGWQIFIPKFAYTTDNAAMVAAAGYFSYLAGDFASRDLVPFVRTTLKENL
;
A
#
# COMPACT_ATOMS: atom_id res chain seq x y z
N TYR A 1 3.44 5.56 -7.92
CA TYR A 1 3.81 4.14 -7.88
C TYR A 1 3.07 3.37 -8.96
N SER A 2 3.78 2.56 -9.75
CA SER A 2 3.18 1.67 -10.75
C SER A 2 3.83 0.30 -10.64
N PHE A 3 3.00 -0.74 -10.54
CA PHE A 3 3.41 -2.14 -10.51
C PHE A 3 2.96 -2.92 -11.75
N SER A 4 2.44 -2.24 -12.79
CA SER A 4 1.95 -2.90 -14.01
C SER A 4 3.03 -3.73 -14.69
N GLY A 5 4.26 -3.21 -14.78
CA GLY A 5 5.40 -3.93 -15.34
C GLY A 5 5.86 -5.10 -14.48
N LEU A 6 5.79 -5.01 -13.15
CA LEU A 6 6.21 -6.10 -12.25
C LEU A 6 5.35 -7.34 -12.42
N LYS A 7 4.01 -7.18 -12.45
CA LYS A 7 3.09 -8.31 -12.68
C LYS A 7 3.38 -9.03 -13.99
N THR A 8 3.58 -8.26 -15.07
CA THR A 8 3.86 -8.82 -16.40
C THR A 8 5.21 -9.53 -16.46
N SER A 9 6.25 -8.92 -15.88
CA SER A 9 7.59 -9.52 -15.80
C SER A 9 7.57 -10.84 -15.03
N PHE A 10 6.92 -10.86 -13.86
CA PHE A 10 6.79 -12.07 -13.06
C PHE A 10 6.04 -13.19 -13.82
N LEU A 11 4.96 -12.84 -14.51
CA LEU A 11 4.21 -13.79 -15.33
C LEU A 11 5.06 -14.39 -16.46
N TYR A 12 5.88 -13.58 -17.14
CA TYR A 12 6.75 -14.06 -18.19
C TYR A 12 7.86 -14.97 -17.66
N THR A 13 8.47 -14.61 -16.53
CA THR A 13 9.44 -15.48 -15.85
C THR A 13 8.83 -16.85 -15.56
N LEU A 14 7.64 -16.91 -14.95
CA LEU A 14 6.96 -18.18 -14.69
C LEU A 14 6.69 -18.98 -15.97
N ARG A 15 6.25 -18.33 -17.04
CA ARG A 15 6.00 -18.99 -18.33
C ARG A 15 7.27 -19.58 -18.95
N ASP A 16 8.39 -18.89 -18.85
CA ASP A 16 9.64 -19.36 -19.40
C ASP A 16 10.21 -20.53 -18.62
N GLU A 17 10.16 -20.50 -17.30
CA GLU A 17 10.58 -21.61 -16.44
C GLU A 17 9.71 -22.85 -16.62
N LEU A 18 8.39 -22.70 -16.79
CA LEU A 18 7.47 -23.80 -17.04
C LEU A 18 7.72 -24.54 -18.38
N LYS A 19 8.42 -23.93 -19.35
CA LYS A 19 8.79 -24.62 -20.60
C LYS A 19 9.84 -25.70 -20.35
N THR A 20 10.71 -25.52 -19.37
CA THR A 20 11.81 -26.44 -19.02
C THR A 20 11.45 -27.35 -17.86
N ASN A 21 10.68 -26.86 -16.90
CA ASN A 21 10.23 -27.62 -15.73
C ASN A 21 8.71 -27.41 -15.49
N PRO A 22 7.84 -28.35 -15.89
CA PRO A 22 6.41 -28.26 -15.67
C PRO A 22 6.00 -28.12 -14.20
N ASN A 23 6.82 -28.58 -13.26
CA ASN A 23 6.57 -28.54 -11.81
C ASN A 23 7.20 -27.32 -11.12
N PHE A 24 7.84 -26.43 -11.87
CA PHE A 24 8.62 -25.31 -11.34
C PHE A 24 7.87 -24.49 -10.28
N ILE A 25 6.60 -24.19 -10.51
CA ILE A 25 5.80 -23.36 -9.58
C ILE A 25 5.59 -24.10 -8.26
N GLU A 26 5.21 -25.37 -8.29
CA GLU A 26 4.95 -26.13 -7.06
C GLU A 26 6.24 -26.37 -6.25
N GLU A 27 7.35 -26.63 -6.94
CA GLU A 27 8.66 -26.82 -6.30
C GLU A 27 9.23 -25.53 -5.68
N ASN A 28 8.92 -24.36 -6.25
CA ASN A 28 9.52 -23.09 -5.85
C ASN A 28 8.50 -22.08 -5.29
N LYS A 29 7.30 -22.51 -4.98
CA LYS A 29 6.18 -21.63 -4.60
C LYS A 29 6.51 -20.68 -3.45
N ALA A 30 7.14 -21.20 -2.39
CA ALA A 30 7.50 -20.40 -1.23
C ALA A 30 8.52 -19.30 -1.60
N ASP A 31 9.54 -19.64 -2.36
CA ASP A 31 10.60 -18.73 -2.79
C ASP A 31 10.09 -17.66 -3.78
N LEU A 32 9.21 -18.08 -4.69
CA LEU A 32 8.54 -17.18 -5.62
C LEU A 32 7.68 -16.14 -4.88
N CYS A 33 6.90 -16.57 -3.90
CA CYS A 33 6.09 -15.69 -3.09
C CYS A 33 6.96 -14.73 -2.25
N ALA A 34 8.01 -15.24 -1.61
CA ALA A 34 8.93 -14.44 -0.81
C ALA A 34 9.67 -13.40 -1.68
N SER A 35 10.15 -13.82 -2.85
CA SER A 35 10.86 -12.94 -3.80
C SER A 35 9.95 -11.83 -4.33
N LEU A 36 8.72 -12.16 -4.71
CA LEU A 36 7.75 -11.17 -5.18
C LEU A 36 7.41 -10.17 -4.07
N GLN A 37 7.10 -10.66 -2.87
CA GLN A 37 6.80 -9.81 -1.71
C GLN A 37 7.97 -8.88 -1.40
N LYS A 38 9.19 -9.42 -1.32
CA LYS A 38 10.40 -8.63 -1.07
C LYS A 38 10.58 -7.54 -2.13
N THR A 39 10.43 -7.88 -3.40
CA THR A 39 10.58 -6.92 -4.52
C THR A 39 9.58 -5.76 -4.39
N VAL A 40 8.31 -6.05 -4.08
CA VAL A 40 7.29 -5.00 -3.88
C VAL A 40 7.67 -4.10 -2.71
N ILE A 41 8.06 -4.68 -1.58
CA ILE A 41 8.45 -3.93 -0.38
C ILE A 41 9.68 -3.06 -0.67
N ASP A 42 10.71 -3.59 -1.30
CA ASP A 42 11.93 -2.84 -1.64
C ASP A 42 11.64 -1.64 -2.55
N ILE A 43 10.75 -1.81 -3.55
CA ILE A 43 10.31 -0.72 -4.41
C ILE A 43 9.57 0.36 -3.62
N LEU A 44 8.65 -0.02 -2.75
CA LEU A 44 7.88 0.91 -1.94
C LEU A 44 8.79 1.69 -0.98
N MET A 45 9.60 0.98 -0.20
CA MET A 45 10.47 1.57 0.80
C MET A 45 11.56 2.44 0.18
N GLY A 46 12.14 2.02 -0.96
CA GLY A 46 13.14 2.81 -1.68
C GLY A 46 12.57 4.14 -2.21
N LYS A 47 11.34 4.14 -2.72
CA LYS A 47 10.68 5.37 -3.18
C LYS A 47 10.26 6.26 -2.00
N LEU A 48 9.77 5.67 -0.93
CA LEU A 48 9.41 6.39 0.29
C LEU A 48 10.64 7.07 0.91
N LEU A 49 11.77 6.36 0.99
CA LEU A 49 13.03 6.92 1.47
C LEU A 49 13.49 8.13 0.62
N LYS A 50 13.36 8.05 -0.71
CA LYS A 50 13.66 9.20 -1.57
C LYS A 50 12.76 10.38 -1.26
N ALA A 51 11.47 10.15 -1.10
CA ALA A 51 10.50 11.19 -0.81
C ALA A 51 10.77 11.84 0.56
N THR A 52 10.99 11.04 1.62
CA THR A 52 11.29 11.57 2.96
C THR A 52 12.55 12.43 2.97
N LYS A 53 13.59 12.02 2.26
CA LYS A 53 14.83 12.80 2.11
C LYS A 53 14.62 14.08 1.30
N GLN A 54 13.91 14.00 0.19
CA GLN A 54 13.66 15.15 -0.70
C GLN A 54 12.84 16.25 0.00
N TYR A 55 11.81 15.86 0.75
CA TYR A 55 10.91 16.80 1.44
C TYR A 55 11.29 17.04 2.90
N GLN A 56 12.37 16.45 3.39
CA GLN A 56 12.82 16.56 4.80
C GLN A 56 11.72 16.21 5.81
N ILE A 57 10.93 15.19 5.50
CA ILE A 57 9.83 14.68 6.33
C ILE A 57 10.27 13.39 7.01
N ASN A 58 10.08 13.32 8.33
CA ASN A 58 10.32 12.11 9.11
C ASN A 58 9.05 11.45 9.68
N ARG A 59 7.87 12.00 9.40
CA ARG A 59 6.58 11.43 9.81
C ARG A 59 5.98 10.68 8.64
N VAL A 60 5.77 9.38 8.82
CA VAL A 60 5.34 8.49 7.74
C VAL A 60 4.16 7.66 8.23
N ALA A 61 3.08 7.65 7.45
CA ALA A 61 1.90 6.84 7.72
C ALA A 61 1.65 5.85 6.58
N VAL A 62 1.11 4.69 6.92
CA VAL A 62 0.61 3.72 5.95
C VAL A 62 -0.84 3.38 6.30
N ALA A 63 -1.71 3.30 5.29
CA ALA A 63 -3.12 2.96 5.43
C ALA A 63 -3.59 2.04 4.30
N GLY A 64 -4.82 1.53 4.43
CA GLY A 64 -5.43 0.62 3.45
C GLY A 64 -5.05 -0.84 3.67
N GLY A 65 -5.64 -1.75 2.88
CA GLY A 65 -5.54 -3.20 3.06
C GLY A 65 -4.10 -3.72 3.03
N VAL A 66 -3.21 -3.14 2.22
CA VAL A 66 -1.80 -3.55 2.13
C VAL A 66 -1.03 -3.28 3.43
N SER A 67 -1.50 -2.35 4.27
CA SER A 67 -0.91 -2.10 5.59
C SER A 67 -1.07 -3.27 6.58
N ALA A 68 -1.87 -4.29 6.23
CA ALA A 68 -1.97 -5.54 6.96
C ALA A 68 -0.78 -6.50 6.70
N ASN A 69 -0.02 -6.30 5.62
CA ASN A 69 1.11 -7.16 5.29
C ASN A 69 2.22 -7.05 6.34
N THR A 70 2.55 -8.17 6.97
CA THR A 70 3.55 -8.22 8.05
C THR A 70 4.95 -7.84 7.58
N GLY A 71 5.38 -8.35 6.42
CA GLY A 71 6.69 -8.00 5.85
C GLY A 71 6.83 -6.51 5.56
N LEU A 72 5.74 -5.84 5.14
CA LEU A 72 5.75 -4.39 4.98
C LEU A 72 5.87 -3.67 6.34
N ARG A 73 5.15 -4.13 7.37
CA ARG A 73 5.23 -3.57 8.73
C ARG A 73 6.63 -3.69 9.31
N ASP A 74 7.27 -4.85 9.13
CA ASP A 74 8.64 -5.10 9.58
C ASP A 74 9.63 -4.18 8.85
N ALA A 75 9.46 -4.00 7.54
CA ALA A 75 10.26 -3.06 6.76
C ALA A 75 10.09 -1.60 7.24
N PHE A 76 8.85 -1.18 7.56
CA PHE A 76 8.61 0.15 8.16
C PHE A 76 9.33 0.32 9.49
N ALA A 77 9.30 -0.70 10.38
CA ALA A 77 9.98 -0.66 11.67
C ALA A 77 11.53 -0.57 11.51
N ASP A 78 12.09 -1.35 10.58
CA ASP A 78 13.51 -1.33 10.26
C ASP A 78 13.95 0.06 9.72
N TYR A 79 13.21 0.60 8.75
CA TYR A 79 13.49 1.92 8.20
C TYR A 79 13.30 3.04 9.23
N ALA A 80 12.30 2.93 10.10
CA ALA A 80 12.11 3.88 11.20
C ALA A 80 13.31 3.92 12.12
N SER A 81 13.85 2.75 12.49
CA SER A 81 15.06 2.64 13.30
C SER A 81 16.29 3.23 12.61
N ARG A 82 16.49 2.95 11.31
CA ARG A 82 17.68 3.40 10.54
C ARG A 82 17.64 4.88 10.18
N TYR A 83 16.46 5.44 9.92
CA TYR A 83 16.32 6.81 9.37
C TYR A 83 15.63 7.78 10.31
N GLY A 84 15.30 7.35 11.53
CA GLY A 84 14.66 8.21 12.54
C GLY A 84 13.22 8.58 12.18
N TRP A 85 12.48 7.68 11.49
CA TRP A 85 11.10 7.97 11.15
C TRP A 85 10.16 7.76 12.33
N GLN A 86 9.21 8.65 12.45
CA GLN A 86 8.02 8.46 13.27
C GLN A 86 6.95 7.79 12.40
N ILE A 87 6.66 6.51 12.66
CA ILE A 87 5.73 5.73 11.85
C ILE A 87 4.34 5.64 12.48
N PHE A 88 3.31 5.68 11.63
CA PHE A 88 1.92 5.53 12.01
C PHE A 88 1.31 4.41 11.20
N ILE A 89 1.09 3.26 11.84
CA ILE A 89 0.53 2.05 11.23
C ILE A 89 -0.76 1.71 11.98
N PRO A 90 -1.90 1.56 11.29
CA PRO A 90 -3.17 1.25 11.94
C PRO A 90 -3.13 -0.16 12.55
N LYS A 91 -3.96 -0.38 13.58
CA LYS A 91 -4.24 -1.73 14.07
C LYS A 91 -4.87 -2.56 12.95
N PHE A 92 -4.67 -3.88 12.97
CA PHE A 92 -5.19 -4.79 11.93
C PHE A 92 -6.70 -4.62 11.68
N ALA A 93 -7.48 -4.40 12.73
CA ALA A 93 -8.92 -4.18 12.64
C ALA A 93 -9.33 -2.95 11.79
N TYR A 94 -8.40 -2.02 11.54
CA TYR A 94 -8.64 -0.79 10.79
C TYR A 94 -7.86 -0.71 9.47
N THR A 95 -7.36 -1.83 8.98
CA THR A 95 -6.61 -1.85 7.71
C THR A 95 -7.50 -1.91 6.48
N THR A 96 -8.71 -2.43 6.63
CA THR A 96 -9.74 -2.47 5.58
C THR A 96 -10.86 -1.49 5.87
N ASP A 97 -11.73 -1.27 4.90
CA ASP A 97 -12.90 -0.41 5.05
C ASP A 97 -13.75 -0.87 6.25
N ASN A 98 -14.13 0.09 7.08
CA ASN A 98 -14.91 -0.19 8.28
C ASN A 98 -15.76 1.02 8.68
N ALA A 99 -16.82 0.77 9.44
CA ALA A 99 -17.78 1.78 9.86
C ALA A 99 -17.14 2.90 10.70
N ALA A 100 -16.09 2.61 11.48
CA ALA A 100 -15.41 3.62 12.29
C ALA A 100 -14.70 4.68 11.43
N MET A 101 -14.16 4.30 10.28
CA MET A 101 -13.56 5.25 9.33
C MET A 101 -14.61 6.21 8.77
N VAL A 102 -15.77 5.68 8.39
CA VAL A 102 -16.89 6.48 7.88
C VAL A 102 -17.44 7.40 8.96
N ALA A 103 -17.61 6.90 10.18
CA ALA A 103 -18.08 7.69 11.30
C ALA A 103 -17.09 8.82 11.66
N ALA A 104 -15.79 8.54 11.66
CA ALA A 104 -14.77 9.55 11.92
C ALA A 104 -14.76 10.64 10.84
N ALA A 105 -14.81 10.27 9.56
CA ALA A 105 -14.90 11.23 8.46
C ALA A 105 -16.18 12.08 8.56
N GLY A 106 -17.32 11.43 8.80
CA GLY A 106 -18.61 12.12 8.99
C GLY A 106 -18.63 13.08 10.19
N TYR A 107 -17.94 12.74 11.28
CA TYR A 107 -17.81 13.64 12.43
C TYR A 107 -17.07 14.93 12.06
N PHE A 108 -15.96 14.83 11.31
CA PHE A 108 -15.25 16.03 10.87
C PHE A 108 -16.03 16.86 9.86
N SER A 109 -16.75 16.22 8.92
CA SER A 109 -17.69 16.92 8.02
C SER A 109 -18.80 17.63 8.80
N TYR A 110 -19.36 16.98 9.82
CA TYR A 110 -20.35 17.59 10.69
C TYR A 110 -19.82 18.86 11.39
N LEU A 111 -18.62 18.79 11.97
CA LEU A 111 -17.99 19.94 12.64
C LEU A 111 -17.70 21.10 11.67
N ALA A 112 -17.39 20.78 10.41
CA ALA A 112 -17.15 21.76 9.36
C ALA A 112 -18.44 22.34 8.76
N GLY A 113 -19.62 21.81 9.12
CA GLY A 113 -20.90 22.18 8.51
C GLY A 113 -21.04 21.72 7.06
N ASP A 114 -20.23 20.73 6.64
CA ASP A 114 -20.22 20.19 5.29
C ASP A 114 -21.27 19.08 5.17
N PHE A 115 -22.46 19.47 4.69
CA PHE A 115 -23.60 18.59 4.49
C PHE A 115 -23.89 18.45 3.02
N ALA A 116 -24.06 17.20 2.58
CA ALA A 116 -24.53 16.93 1.22
C ALA A 116 -25.98 17.39 1.01
N SER A 117 -26.30 17.83 -0.20
CA SER A 117 -27.67 18.07 -0.59
C SER A 117 -28.45 16.76 -0.73
N ARG A 118 -29.80 16.83 -0.64
CA ARG A 118 -30.65 15.61 -0.70
C ARG A 118 -30.71 14.98 -2.08
N ASP A 119 -30.30 15.67 -3.10
CA ASP A 119 -30.24 15.26 -4.51
C ASP A 119 -28.85 14.70 -4.92
N LEU A 120 -27.93 14.54 -3.94
CA LEU A 120 -26.63 13.96 -4.21
C LEU A 120 -26.77 12.51 -4.74
N VAL A 121 -26.30 12.29 -5.96
CA VAL A 121 -26.27 10.97 -6.58
C VAL A 121 -24.97 10.25 -6.22
N PRO A 122 -25.03 8.98 -5.75
CA PRO A 122 -23.82 8.20 -5.48
C PRO A 122 -22.99 8.05 -6.76
N PHE A 123 -21.67 8.17 -6.64
CA PHE A 123 -20.74 7.96 -7.75
C PHE A 123 -19.68 6.93 -7.40
N VAL A 124 -19.27 6.14 -8.38
CA VAL A 124 -18.35 5.01 -8.19
C VAL A 124 -16.87 5.44 -8.23
N ARG A 125 -16.58 6.58 -8.88
CA ARG A 125 -15.19 7.09 -9.02
C ARG A 125 -15.15 8.60 -8.85
N THR A 126 -14.28 9.07 -7.96
CA THR A 126 -13.84 10.46 -7.94
C THR A 126 -12.58 10.59 -8.78
N THR A 127 -12.54 11.55 -9.68
CA THR A 127 -11.28 12.15 -10.14
C THR A 127 -10.82 13.08 -9.03
N LEU A 128 -9.64 12.84 -8.46
CA LEU A 128 -8.98 13.84 -7.61
C LEU A 128 -8.83 15.08 -8.50
N LYS A 129 -9.61 16.12 -8.22
CA LYS A 129 -9.32 17.42 -8.82
C LYS A 129 -7.98 17.86 -8.26
N GLU A 130 -7.07 18.19 -9.15
CA GLU A 130 -5.82 18.88 -8.85
C GLU A 130 -6.16 20.26 -8.26
N ASN A 131 -6.36 20.29 -6.95
CA ASN A 131 -6.38 21.51 -6.16
C ASN A 131 -5.32 21.34 -5.07
N LEU A 132 -4.08 21.50 -5.49
CA LEU A 132 -2.92 21.78 -4.65
C LEU A 132 -2.18 22.98 -5.25
#